data_93447c236f8571f3b17c0106bc774cbd
#
_entry.id   93447c236f8571f3b17c0106bc774cbd
#
_cell.length_a   1.000
_cell.length_b   1.000
_cell.length_c   1.000
_cell.angle_alpha   90.00
_cell.angle_beta   90.00
_cell.angle_gamma   90.00
#
_symmetry.space_group_name_H-M   'P 1'
#
loop_
_entity.id
_entity.type
_entity.pdbx_description
1 polymer ?
#
loop_
_entity_poly.entity_id
_entity_poly.type
_entity_poly.pdbx_seq_one_letter_code
_entity_poly.pdbx_strand_id
1 'polypeptide(L)'
;MKCRTKDELFLPTPSVDEAVFGTTVQSMATITADLTDGALVEIRNGRHVWHADEPLSMDGTDTGPNPYELLLGALGACTCITLSYYCQRKGWTLHAVSAQYSYDKIHADDCAHCDEDAAGFLHNVTAEIFIDGDFDDEQRARLADIAKRCPVHRTLDEGMVFDETVTF
;
A
#
# COMPACT_ATOMS: atom_id res chain seq x y z
N MET A 1 -27.03 10.04 -0.34
CA MET A 1 -26.31 10.98 0.51
C MET A 1 -27.18 11.25 1.74
N LYS A 2 -26.92 10.55 2.86
CA LYS A 2 -27.63 10.74 4.12
C LYS A 2 -26.62 10.98 5.22
N CYS A 3 -26.67 12.20 5.75
CA CYS A 3 -25.93 12.64 6.93
C CYS A 3 -26.40 11.84 8.16
N ARG A 4 -25.51 11.18 8.88
CA ARG A 4 -25.82 10.49 10.13
C ARG A 4 -25.66 11.45 11.29
N THR A 5 -26.71 11.57 12.09
CA THR A 5 -26.78 12.36 13.32
C THR A 5 -25.92 11.73 14.43
N LYS A 6 -25.29 12.62 15.21
CA LYS A 6 -24.63 12.30 16.49
C LYS A 6 -25.68 11.73 17.46
N ASP A 7 -25.40 10.55 17.99
CA ASP A 7 -25.55 10.19 19.41
C ASP A 7 -25.23 8.71 19.60
N GLU A 8 -24.52 8.47 20.63
CA GLU A 8 -24.14 7.26 21.38
C GLU A 8 -22.66 6.90 21.33
N LEU A 9 -21.99 7.48 22.33
CA LEU A 9 -20.71 7.03 22.85
C LEU A 9 -20.89 5.68 23.57
N PHE A 10 -20.69 4.57 22.86
CA PHE A 10 -20.42 3.29 23.51
C PHE A 10 -19.06 2.80 22.99
N LEU A 11 -18.03 3.01 23.81
CA LEU A 11 -16.69 2.47 23.56
C LEU A 11 -16.70 1.00 23.95
N PRO A 12 -16.54 0.05 22.99
CA PRO A 12 -16.24 -1.32 23.34
C PRO A 12 -14.82 -1.41 23.88
N THR A 13 -14.64 -2.16 24.96
CA THR A 13 -13.29 -2.51 25.49
C THR A 13 -12.52 -3.29 24.42
N PRO A 14 -11.27 -2.91 24.11
CA PRO A 14 -10.51 -3.58 23.07
C PRO A 14 -10.20 -5.03 23.48
N SER A 15 -10.50 -5.97 22.61
CA SER A 15 -10.04 -7.34 22.72
C SER A 15 -8.52 -7.40 22.62
N VAL A 16 -7.88 -8.35 23.29
CA VAL A 16 -6.41 -8.49 23.38
C VAL A 16 -5.69 -8.63 22.03
N ASP A 17 -6.42 -8.81 20.93
CA ASP A 17 -5.85 -8.88 19.59
C ASP A 17 -5.67 -7.50 18.91
N GLU A 18 -6.33 -6.44 19.39
CA GLU A 18 -6.17 -5.06 18.87
C GLU A 18 -4.99 -4.29 19.46
N ALA A 19 -4.39 -4.77 20.53
CA ALA A 19 -3.26 -4.12 21.23
C ALA A 19 -1.92 -4.20 20.48
N VAL A 20 -1.90 -4.71 19.25
CA VAL A 20 -0.67 -4.97 18.49
C VAL A 20 -0.26 -3.82 17.56
N PHE A 21 -1.22 -3.03 17.12
CA PHE A 21 -0.94 -1.73 16.51
C PHE A 21 -1.37 -0.67 17.53
N GLY A 22 -0.43 -0.33 18.43
CA GLY A 22 -0.64 0.80 19.33
C GLY A 22 -1.16 1.98 18.53
N THR A 23 -2.24 2.58 19.01
CA THR A 23 -2.83 3.82 18.50
C THR A 23 -1.85 4.97 18.75
N THR A 24 -0.67 4.90 18.13
CA THR A 24 0.11 6.07 17.85
C THR A 24 -0.53 6.64 16.60
N VAL A 25 -1.27 7.73 16.75
CA VAL A 25 -1.57 8.62 15.62
C VAL A 25 -0.20 8.98 15.06
N GLN A 26 0.27 8.18 14.12
CA GLN A 26 1.51 8.46 13.43
C GLN A 26 1.32 9.78 12.74
N SER A 27 2.19 10.72 13.06
CA SER A 27 2.28 12.01 12.41
C SER A 27 2.09 11.81 10.92
N MET A 28 1.08 12.48 10.37
CA MET A 28 0.75 12.43 8.95
C MET A 28 2.03 12.64 8.14
N ALA A 29 2.38 11.68 7.30
CA ALA A 29 3.49 11.83 6.40
C ALA A 29 3.18 13.00 5.46
N THR A 30 4.03 14.03 5.48
CA THR A 30 3.92 15.14 4.54
C THR A 30 4.96 14.93 3.46
N ILE A 31 4.50 14.95 2.22
CA ILE A 31 5.33 14.89 1.02
C ILE A 31 5.16 16.19 0.27
N THR A 32 6.26 16.72 -0.25
CA THR A 32 6.26 17.81 -1.24
C THR A 32 6.76 17.22 -2.55
N ALA A 33 6.08 17.53 -3.64
CA ALA A 33 6.45 17.12 -4.99
C ALA A 33 6.51 18.37 -5.86
N ASP A 34 7.66 18.65 -6.45
CA ASP A 34 7.91 19.82 -7.29
C ASP A 34 8.35 19.38 -8.69
N LEU A 35 7.62 19.80 -9.70
CA LEU A 35 8.03 19.62 -11.09
C LEU A 35 9.29 20.44 -11.35
N THR A 36 10.35 19.78 -11.81
CA THR A 36 11.64 20.45 -12.07
C THR A 36 11.86 20.74 -13.55
N ASP A 37 11.61 19.74 -14.42
CA ASP A 37 11.71 19.90 -15.87
C ASP A 37 10.91 18.78 -16.57
N GLY A 38 10.16 19.12 -17.63
CA GLY A 38 9.40 18.13 -18.39
C GLY A 38 8.46 17.30 -17.50
N ALA A 39 8.77 16.01 -17.35
CA ALA A 39 8.05 15.08 -16.46
C ALA A 39 8.83 14.78 -15.16
N LEU A 40 10.04 15.34 -15.01
CA LEU A 40 10.88 15.07 -13.84
C LEU A 40 10.36 15.83 -12.61
N VAL A 41 10.03 15.08 -11.56
CA VAL A 41 9.51 15.58 -10.29
C VAL A 41 10.48 15.24 -9.16
N GLU A 42 10.92 16.26 -8.41
CA GLU A 42 11.62 16.04 -7.14
C GLU A 42 10.59 15.83 -6.03
N ILE A 43 10.76 14.76 -5.26
CA ILE A 43 9.89 14.41 -4.14
C ILE A 43 10.72 14.42 -2.85
N ARG A 44 10.18 15.03 -1.78
CA ARG A 44 10.86 15.11 -0.48
C ARG A 44 9.90 15.01 0.71
N ASN A 45 10.40 14.48 1.81
CA ASN A 45 9.69 14.40 3.08
C ASN A 45 10.42 15.11 4.24
N GLY A 46 11.32 16.04 3.93
CA GLY A 46 12.15 16.74 4.90
C GLY A 46 13.41 15.99 5.35
N ARG A 47 13.52 14.68 5.12
CA ARG A 47 14.71 13.85 5.43
C ARG A 47 15.30 13.16 4.21
N HIS A 48 14.48 12.78 3.28
CA HIS A 48 14.84 12.05 2.08
C HIS A 48 14.37 12.82 0.87
N VAL A 49 15.14 12.71 -0.21
CA VAL A 49 14.84 13.24 -1.54
C VAL A 49 14.94 12.11 -2.53
N TRP A 50 13.97 12.00 -3.42
CA TRP A 50 13.98 11.06 -4.54
C TRP A 50 13.25 11.69 -5.71
N HIS A 51 13.31 11.06 -6.87
CA HIS A 51 12.70 11.56 -8.09
C HIS A 51 11.64 10.62 -8.61
N ALA A 52 10.66 11.18 -9.29
CA ALA A 52 9.77 10.47 -10.18
C ALA A 52 9.94 11.05 -11.59
N ASP A 53 9.78 10.22 -12.60
CA ASP A 53 9.83 10.64 -14.00
C ASP A 53 8.94 9.72 -14.83
N GLU A 54 8.71 10.06 -16.08
CA GLU A 54 8.06 9.17 -17.03
C GLU A 54 9.12 8.50 -17.94
N PRO A 55 8.81 7.32 -18.51
CA PRO A 55 9.70 6.68 -19.46
C PRO A 55 9.81 7.49 -20.76
N LEU A 56 10.86 7.25 -21.53
CA LEU A 56 11.10 7.93 -22.82
C LEU A 56 9.91 7.83 -23.79
N SER A 57 9.12 6.77 -23.72
CA SER A 57 7.92 6.57 -24.53
C SER A 57 6.75 7.49 -24.17
N MET A 58 6.85 8.17 -23.02
CA MET A 58 5.86 9.12 -22.49
C MET A 58 6.45 10.52 -22.34
N ASP A 59 7.44 10.85 -23.15
CA ASP A 59 8.14 12.15 -23.17
C ASP A 59 8.90 12.48 -21.86
N GLY A 60 9.20 11.49 -21.04
CA GLY A 60 10.07 11.59 -19.86
C GLY A 60 11.55 11.39 -20.21
N THR A 61 12.41 11.44 -19.19
CA THR A 61 13.84 11.19 -19.32
C THR A 61 14.30 9.86 -18.70
N ASP A 62 13.37 9.11 -18.08
CA ASP A 62 13.63 7.80 -17.45
C ASP A 62 14.72 7.87 -16.36
N THR A 63 14.74 8.98 -15.60
CA THR A 63 15.71 9.21 -14.52
C THR A 63 15.19 8.80 -13.14
N GLY A 64 13.96 8.38 -13.06
CA GLY A 64 13.32 7.89 -11.84
C GLY A 64 12.14 6.96 -12.15
N PRO A 65 11.62 6.24 -11.15
CA PRO A 65 10.42 5.43 -11.32
C PRO A 65 9.22 6.32 -11.63
N ASN A 66 8.30 5.80 -12.45
CA ASN A 66 7.04 6.50 -12.72
C ASN A 66 6.10 6.45 -11.49
N PRO A 67 5.03 7.27 -11.44
CA PRO A 67 4.14 7.34 -10.29
C PRO A 67 3.50 6.00 -9.89
N TYR A 68 3.15 5.12 -10.84
CA TYR A 68 2.62 3.80 -10.53
C TYR A 68 3.69 2.86 -9.96
N GLU A 69 4.93 2.93 -10.45
CA GLU A 69 6.05 2.17 -9.88
C GLU A 69 6.36 2.60 -8.45
N LEU A 70 6.25 3.91 -8.14
CA LEU A 70 6.34 4.39 -6.75
C LEU A 70 5.22 3.83 -5.86
N LEU A 71 3.99 3.79 -6.36
CA LEU A 71 2.85 3.22 -5.64
C LEU A 71 3.06 1.72 -5.35
N LEU A 72 3.45 0.95 -6.37
CA LEU A 72 3.74 -0.48 -6.23
C LEU A 72 4.95 -0.72 -5.35
N GLY A 73 5.98 0.12 -5.45
CA GLY A 73 7.15 0.08 -4.58
C GLY A 73 6.80 0.31 -3.11
N ALA A 74 5.91 1.27 -2.83
CA ALA A 74 5.41 1.52 -1.48
C ALA A 74 4.62 0.32 -0.94
N LEU A 75 3.78 -0.31 -1.77
CA LEU A 75 3.03 -1.51 -1.42
C LEU A 75 3.95 -2.69 -1.14
N GLY A 76 4.95 -2.94 -2.00
CA GLY A 76 5.95 -3.99 -1.83
C GLY A 76 6.78 -3.79 -0.56
N ALA A 77 7.30 -2.59 -0.35
CA ALA A 77 8.06 -2.26 0.84
C ALA A 77 7.24 -2.46 2.12
N CYS A 78 5.98 -2.01 2.12
CA CYS A 78 5.08 -2.16 3.27
C CYS A 78 4.82 -3.64 3.58
N THR A 79 4.61 -4.48 2.58
CA THR A 79 4.39 -5.92 2.74
C THR A 79 5.62 -6.60 3.33
N CYS A 80 6.82 -6.35 2.77
CA CYS A 80 8.07 -6.93 3.28
C CYS A 80 8.35 -6.51 4.73
N ILE A 81 8.18 -5.23 5.06
CA ILE A 81 8.36 -4.70 6.42
C ILE A 81 7.35 -5.32 7.39
N THR A 82 6.09 -5.44 6.98
CA THR A 82 5.02 -6.05 7.81
C THR A 82 5.35 -7.50 8.15
N LEU A 83 5.76 -8.29 7.18
CA LEU A 83 6.17 -9.68 7.38
C LEU A 83 7.39 -9.79 8.28
N SER A 84 8.40 -8.95 8.06
CA SER A 84 9.62 -8.90 8.89
C SER A 84 9.29 -8.59 10.35
N TYR A 85 8.51 -7.56 10.61
CA TYR A 85 8.12 -7.19 11.98
C TYR A 85 7.22 -8.24 12.64
N TYR A 86 6.36 -8.90 11.85
CA TYR A 86 5.54 -9.98 12.36
C TYR A 86 6.40 -11.17 12.82
N CYS A 87 7.34 -11.63 11.99
CA CYS A 87 8.27 -12.70 12.32
C CYS A 87 9.11 -12.34 13.56
N GLN A 88 9.69 -11.13 13.58
CA GLN A 88 10.47 -10.65 14.71
C GLN A 88 9.68 -10.71 16.04
N ARG A 89 8.43 -10.23 16.03
CA ARG A 89 7.58 -10.24 17.23
C ARG A 89 7.22 -11.67 17.68
N LYS A 90 7.07 -12.59 16.74
CA LYS A 90 6.76 -14.00 17.04
C LYS A 90 8.00 -14.84 17.40
N GLY A 91 9.19 -14.30 17.24
CA GLY A 91 10.44 -15.04 17.39
C GLY A 91 10.64 -16.10 16.30
N TRP A 92 10.06 -15.88 15.11
CA TRP A 92 10.19 -16.77 13.96
C TRP A 92 11.39 -16.37 13.11
N THR A 93 12.14 -17.35 12.63
CA THR A 93 13.33 -17.10 11.80
C THR A 93 12.92 -16.81 10.37
N LEU A 94 13.04 -15.57 9.95
CA LEU A 94 12.88 -15.13 8.56
C LEU A 94 14.25 -14.97 7.94
N HIS A 95 14.53 -15.65 6.82
CA HIS A 95 15.79 -15.55 6.07
C HIS A 95 15.68 -14.51 4.96
N ALA A 96 14.60 -14.56 4.18
CA ALA A 96 14.36 -13.62 3.10
C ALA A 96 12.86 -13.38 2.87
N VAL A 97 12.55 -12.19 2.38
CA VAL A 97 11.23 -11.86 1.85
C VAL A 97 11.40 -10.94 0.64
N SER A 98 10.71 -11.25 -0.44
CA SER A 98 10.61 -10.40 -1.60
C SER A 98 9.16 -10.35 -2.09
N ALA A 99 8.78 -9.25 -2.71
CA ALA A 99 7.45 -9.07 -3.25
C ALA A 99 7.55 -8.40 -4.62
N GLN A 100 6.98 -9.02 -5.63
CA GLN A 100 6.83 -8.47 -6.96
C GLN A 100 5.37 -8.07 -7.15
N TYR A 101 5.14 -6.84 -7.55
CA TYR A 101 3.82 -6.31 -7.83
C TYR A 101 3.73 -5.85 -9.28
N SER A 102 2.61 -6.12 -9.92
CA SER A 102 2.29 -5.66 -11.27
C SER A 102 0.94 -4.96 -11.26
N TYR A 103 0.80 -3.94 -12.07
CA TYR A 103 -0.43 -3.17 -12.24
C TYR A 103 -0.87 -3.22 -13.69
N ASP A 104 -2.17 -3.47 -13.89
CA ASP A 104 -2.84 -3.44 -15.18
C ASP A 104 -4.24 -2.84 -15.07
N LYS A 105 -4.76 -2.38 -16.21
CA LYS A 105 -6.19 -2.11 -16.37
C LYS A 105 -6.83 -3.30 -17.09
N ILE A 106 -7.76 -3.96 -16.40
CA ILE A 106 -8.52 -5.08 -16.96
C ILE A 106 -9.98 -4.68 -17.13
N HIS A 107 -10.69 -5.28 -18.12
CA HIS A 107 -12.13 -5.13 -18.19
C HIS A 107 -12.80 -5.97 -17.10
N ALA A 108 -13.93 -5.51 -16.57
CA ALA A 108 -14.67 -6.22 -15.54
C ALA A 108 -15.04 -7.65 -15.95
N ASP A 109 -15.35 -7.87 -17.23
CA ASP A 109 -15.69 -9.19 -17.79
C ASP A 109 -14.51 -10.19 -17.71
N ASP A 110 -13.27 -9.71 -17.65
CA ASP A 110 -12.06 -10.53 -17.56
C ASP A 110 -11.58 -10.74 -16.11
N CYS A 111 -12.30 -10.18 -15.14
CA CYS A 111 -11.92 -10.21 -13.75
C CYS A 111 -12.50 -11.44 -13.02
N ALA A 112 -11.63 -12.35 -12.59
CA ALA A 112 -12.05 -13.59 -11.92
C ALA A 112 -12.51 -13.40 -10.45
N HIS A 113 -12.23 -12.27 -9.82
CA HIS A 113 -12.43 -12.04 -8.38
C HIS A 113 -13.08 -10.69 -8.04
N CYS A 114 -13.71 -10.05 -9.02
CA CYS A 114 -14.39 -8.78 -8.82
C CYS A 114 -15.85 -8.98 -8.41
N ASP A 115 -16.46 -7.93 -7.86
CA ASP A 115 -17.88 -7.94 -7.51
C ASP A 115 -18.75 -8.13 -8.78
N GLU A 116 -19.90 -8.80 -8.62
CA GLU A 116 -20.83 -9.09 -9.74
C GLU A 116 -21.36 -7.80 -10.42
N ASP A 117 -21.35 -6.68 -9.70
CA ASP A 117 -21.78 -5.37 -10.20
C ASP A 117 -20.64 -4.54 -10.83
N ALA A 118 -19.43 -5.08 -10.87
CA ALA A 118 -18.30 -4.38 -11.47
C ALA A 118 -18.50 -4.18 -12.97
N ALA A 119 -18.24 -2.97 -13.48
CA ALA A 119 -18.43 -2.63 -14.88
C ALA A 119 -17.30 -1.74 -15.42
N GLY A 120 -16.96 -1.91 -16.69
CA GLY A 120 -15.94 -1.12 -17.36
C GLY A 120 -14.52 -1.57 -17.01
N PHE A 121 -13.57 -0.62 -17.00
CA PHE A 121 -12.17 -0.91 -16.70
C PHE A 121 -11.88 -0.78 -15.21
N LEU A 122 -11.19 -1.77 -14.67
CA LEU A 122 -10.78 -1.88 -13.28
C LEU A 122 -9.26 -1.76 -13.16
N HIS A 123 -8.82 -1.19 -12.03
CA HIS A 123 -7.43 -1.18 -11.64
C HIS A 123 -7.09 -2.52 -10.98
N ASN A 124 -6.26 -3.31 -11.63
CA ASN A 124 -5.87 -4.63 -11.14
C ASN A 124 -4.42 -4.62 -10.68
N VAL A 125 -4.18 -5.08 -9.45
CA VAL A 125 -2.84 -5.27 -8.90
C VAL A 125 -2.64 -6.74 -8.60
N THR A 126 -1.65 -7.35 -9.22
CA THR A 126 -1.23 -8.72 -8.93
C THR A 126 0.06 -8.74 -8.11
N ALA A 127 0.23 -9.74 -7.26
CA ALA A 127 1.41 -9.86 -6.40
C ALA A 127 1.92 -11.29 -6.34
N GLU A 128 3.24 -11.44 -6.44
CA GLU A 128 3.96 -12.65 -6.09
C GLU A 128 4.87 -12.35 -4.90
N ILE A 129 4.63 -13.04 -3.76
CA ILE A 129 5.36 -12.81 -2.51
C ILE A 129 6.10 -14.09 -2.15
N PHE A 130 7.42 -13.98 -2.11
CA PHE A 130 8.31 -15.05 -1.69
C PHE A 130 8.74 -14.82 -0.24
N ILE A 131 8.59 -15.85 0.60
CA ILE A 131 8.96 -15.82 2.01
C ILE A 131 9.79 -17.06 2.31
N ASP A 132 11.03 -16.85 2.73
CA ASP A 132 11.96 -17.91 3.13
C ASP A 132 12.29 -17.80 4.61
N GLY A 133 12.31 -18.94 5.30
CA GLY A 133 12.60 -19.03 6.73
C GLY A 133 12.26 -20.40 7.31
N ASP A 134 12.54 -20.56 8.59
CA ASP A 134 12.29 -21.80 9.32
C ASP A 134 10.83 -21.83 9.81
N PHE A 135 9.91 -22.19 8.92
CA PHE A 135 8.47 -22.17 9.18
C PHE A 135 7.83 -23.55 9.04
N ASP A 136 6.99 -23.91 10.00
CA ASP A 136 6.03 -25.00 9.84
C ASP A 136 4.85 -24.59 8.95
N ASP A 137 3.94 -25.51 8.66
CA ASP A 137 2.79 -25.30 7.77
C ASP A 137 1.78 -24.29 8.33
N GLU A 138 1.57 -24.27 9.65
CA GLU A 138 0.68 -23.31 10.31
C GLU A 138 1.25 -21.88 10.24
N GLN A 139 2.55 -21.73 10.46
CA GLN A 139 3.26 -20.47 10.34
C GLN A 139 3.26 -19.95 8.90
N ARG A 140 3.44 -20.84 7.89
CA ARG A 140 3.34 -20.48 6.47
C ARG A 140 1.95 -19.97 6.11
N ALA A 141 0.90 -20.67 6.51
CA ALA A 141 -0.48 -20.25 6.31
C ALA A 141 -0.74 -18.87 6.96
N ARG A 142 -0.23 -18.68 8.18
CA ARG A 142 -0.37 -17.41 8.88
C ARG A 142 0.37 -16.26 8.19
N LEU A 143 1.58 -16.49 7.68
CA LEU A 143 2.34 -15.48 6.94
C LEU A 143 1.64 -15.09 5.62
N ALA A 144 1.03 -16.04 4.92
CA ALA A 144 0.21 -15.75 3.75
C ALA A 144 -0.98 -14.82 4.06
N ASP A 145 -1.61 -14.99 5.23
CA ASP A 145 -2.65 -14.07 5.71
C ASP A 145 -2.10 -12.68 6.05
N ILE A 146 -0.94 -12.62 6.72
CA ILE A 146 -0.30 -11.37 7.12
C ILE A 146 0.15 -10.55 5.91
N ALA A 147 0.65 -11.20 4.86
CA ALA A 147 1.06 -10.54 3.62
C ALA A 147 -0.07 -9.67 3.00
N LYS A 148 -1.32 -10.10 3.14
CA LYS A 148 -2.51 -9.39 2.66
C LYS A 148 -2.99 -8.26 3.58
N ARG A 149 -2.33 -8.03 4.71
CA ARG A 149 -2.78 -7.10 5.76
C ARG A 149 -1.82 -5.93 5.98
N CYS A 150 -0.95 -5.64 5.02
CA CYS A 150 -0.08 -4.49 5.17
C CYS A 150 -0.90 -3.19 5.15
N PRO A 151 -0.53 -2.16 5.94
CA PRO A 151 -1.29 -0.92 6.03
C PRO A 151 -1.56 -0.24 4.69
N VAL A 152 -0.58 -0.20 3.78
CA VAL A 152 -0.75 0.39 2.44
C VAL A 152 -1.78 -0.38 1.62
N HIS A 153 -1.74 -1.73 1.65
CA HIS A 153 -2.76 -2.56 0.98
C HIS A 153 -4.16 -2.20 1.49
N ARG A 154 -4.35 -2.17 2.80
CA ARG A 154 -5.64 -1.84 3.39
C ARG A 154 -6.13 -0.45 3.00
N THR A 155 -5.25 0.55 2.98
CA THR A 155 -5.58 1.90 2.55
C THR A 155 -6.08 1.93 1.09
N LEU A 156 -5.44 1.16 0.21
CA LEU A 156 -5.85 1.08 -1.20
C LEU A 156 -7.19 0.35 -1.37
N ASP A 157 -7.40 -0.73 -0.62
CA ASP A 157 -8.61 -1.56 -0.65
C ASP A 157 -9.82 -0.82 -0.06
N GLU A 158 -9.65 -0.12 1.06
CA GLU A 158 -10.69 0.66 1.73
C GLU A 158 -10.97 2.00 1.04
N GLY A 159 -10.05 2.49 0.19
CA GLY A 159 -10.11 3.79 -0.47
C GLY A 159 -9.71 4.96 0.43
N MET A 160 -9.59 6.14 -0.17
CA MET A 160 -9.20 7.39 0.51
C MET A 160 -10.21 8.49 0.21
N VAL A 161 -10.38 9.40 1.16
CA VAL A 161 -11.09 10.65 0.93
C VAL A 161 -10.07 11.74 0.61
N PHE A 162 -10.28 12.44 -0.51
CA PHE A 162 -9.43 13.54 -0.94
C PHE A 162 -10.08 14.88 -0.58
N ASP A 163 -9.30 15.75 0.06
CA ASP A 163 -9.65 17.15 0.33
C ASP A 163 -8.54 18.02 -0.25
N GLU A 164 -8.80 18.63 -1.40
CA GLU A 164 -7.80 19.28 -2.22
C GLU A 164 -8.11 20.78 -2.36
N THR A 165 -7.08 21.61 -2.24
CA THR A 165 -7.15 23.04 -2.50
C THR A 165 -6.19 23.41 -3.62
N VAL A 166 -6.70 24.05 -4.67
CA VAL A 166 -5.89 24.54 -5.78
C VAL A 166 -5.79 26.05 -5.69
N THR A 167 -4.57 26.58 -5.79
CA THR A 167 -4.29 28.04 -5.83
C THR A 167 -3.56 28.40 -7.11
N PHE A 168 -3.78 29.65 -7.64
CA PHE A 168 -3.17 30.17 -8.85
C PHE A 168 -2.37 31.43 -8.56
#